data_1da61b966c3a39c39e9100f18e277129
#
_entry.id   1da61b966c3a39c39e9100f18e277129
#
_cell.length_a   1.000
_cell.length_b   1.000
_cell.length_c   1.000
_cell.angle_alpha   90.00
_cell.angle_beta   90.00
_cell.angle_gamma   90.00
#
_symmetry.space_group_name_H-M   'P 1'
#
loop_
_entity.id
_entity.type
_entity.pdbx_description
1 polymer ?
#
loop_
_entity_poly.entity_id
_entity_poly.type
_entity_poly.pdbx_seq_one_letter_code
_entity_poly.pdbx_strand_id
1 'polypeptide(L)'
;MIKTTELYDLSHSMAGNYLSGFDYPWQALAGIKNLILDLGSKLGDDYTEREPGVWVHNTARVAPTALLGAPCIIGANTEVRHCAFIRGSALVGENCVVGNSVELKNVILFDNVQVPHYNYVGDSILGYKAHMGAGSLTS
;
A
#
# COMPACT_ATOMS: atom_id res chain seq x y z
N MET A 1 8.05 -23.02 -7.95
CA MET A 1 7.78 -21.59 -7.70
C MET A 1 7.10 -21.41 -6.36
N ILE A 2 7.41 -20.32 -5.66
CA ILE A 2 6.86 -20.06 -4.33
C ILE A 2 5.42 -19.56 -4.47
N LYS A 3 4.50 -20.22 -3.79
CA LYS A 3 3.09 -19.84 -3.80
C LYS A 3 2.81 -18.67 -2.87
N THR A 4 1.70 -17.96 -3.12
CA THR A 4 1.28 -16.81 -2.34
C THR A 4 1.24 -17.11 -0.83
N THR A 5 0.62 -18.22 -0.43
CA THR A 5 0.49 -18.59 0.98
C THR A 5 1.80 -19.02 1.63
N GLU A 6 2.79 -19.40 0.83
CA GLU A 6 4.12 -19.74 1.33
C GLU A 6 5.00 -18.51 1.52
N LEU A 7 4.78 -17.48 0.70
CA LEU A 7 5.60 -16.27 0.69
C LEU A 7 5.12 -15.21 1.67
N TYR A 8 3.81 -15.05 1.83
CA TYR A 8 3.21 -13.96 2.62
C TYR A 8 2.43 -14.47 3.81
N ASP A 9 2.56 -13.77 4.94
CA ASP A 9 1.62 -13.91 6.05
C ASP A 9 0.40 -13.03 5.75
N LEU A 10 -0.64 -13.64 5.21
CA LEU A 10 -1.82 -12.93 4.72
C LEU A 10 -2.64 -12.26 5.83
N SER A 11 -2.39 -12.59 7.10
CA SER A 11 -3.09 -11.96 8.23
C SER A 11 -2.67 -10.52 8.46
N HIS A 12 -1.56 -10.05 7.86
CA HIS A 12 -1.02 -8.71 8.05
C HIS A 12 -1.33 -7.76 6.89
N SER A 13 -2.47 -7.96 6.24
CA SER A 13 -2.95 -7.06 5.21
C SER A 13 -4.46 -7.16 5.07
N MET A 14 -5.13 -6.03 4.82
CA MET A 14 -6.56 -6.09 4.47
C MET A 14 -6.79 -6.70 3.08
N ALA A 15 -5.72 -6.94 2.32
CA ALA A 15 -5.77 -7.66 1.04
C ALA A 15 -5.67 -9.19 1.22
N GLY A 16 -5.58 -9.70 2.45
CA GLY A 16 -5.34 -11.12 2.70
C GLY A 16 -6.33 -12.04 1.99
N ASN A 17 -7.63 -11.76 2.09
CA ASN A 17 -8.66 -12.56 1.43
C ASN A 17 -8.53 -12.53 -0.09
N TYR A 18 -8.24 -11.36 -0.65
CA TYR A 18 -8.02 -11.21 -2.08
C TYR A 18 -6.84 -12.04 -2.56
N LEU A 19 -5.71 -11.91 -1.86
CA LEU A 19 -4.47 -12.61 -2.23
C LEU A 19 -4.59 -14.11 -2.09
N SER A 20 -5.36 -14.60 -1.12
CA SER A 20 -5.56 -16.03 -0.91
C SER A 20 -6.24 -16.72 -2.10
N GLY A 21 -6.89 -15.96 -2.97
CA GLY A 21 -7.51 -16.48 -4.19
C GLY A 21 -6.54 -16.75 -5.34
N PHE A 22 -5.26 -16.41 -5.18
CA PHE A 22 -4.25 -16.60 -6.23
C PHE A 22 -3.15 -17.55 -5.76
N ASP A 23 -2.79 -18.50 -6.61
CA ASP A 23 -1.69 -19.41 -6.30
C ASP A 23 -0.36 -18.67 -6.24
N TYR A 24 -0.16 -17.72 -7.14
CA TYR A 24 1.09 -16.95 -7.24
C TYR A 24 0.83 -15.46 -7.12
N PRO A 25 1.70 -14.72 -6.39
CA PRO A 25 1.44 -13.30 -6.09
C PRO A 25 1.28 -12.40 -7.32
N TRP A 26 2.07 -12.63 -8.36
CA TRP A 26 2.00 -11.78 -9.55
C TRP A 26 0.67 -11.85 -10.28
N GLN A 27 -0.10 -12.91 -10.06
CA GLN A 27 -1.44 -13.06 -10.67
C GLN A 27 -2.43 -12.03 -10.12
N ALA A 28 -2.14 -11.48 -8.95
CA ALA A 28 -3.01 -10.53 -8.27
C ALA A 28 -2.81 -9.08 -8.76
N LEU A 29 -1.72 -8.77 -9.44
CA LEU A 29 -1.32 -7.38 -9.72
C LEU A 29 -2.33 -6.62 -10.60
N ALA A 30 -2.94 -7.29 -11.55
CA ALA A 30 -3.87 -6.63 -12.47
C ALA A 30 -5.18 -6.18 -11.80
N GLY A 31 -5.54 -6.77 -10.66
CA GLY A 31 -6.81 -6.49 -9.98
C GLY A 31 -6.69 -5.53 -8.79
N ILE A 32 -5.53 -4.96 -8.52
CA ILE A 32 -5.30 -4.14 -7.31
C ILE A 32 -6.22 -2.92 -7.30
N LYS A 33 -6.37 -2.23 -8.41
CA LYS A 33 -7.24 -1.05 -8.49
C LYS A 33 -8.67 -1.35 -8.05
N ASN A 34 -9.26 -2.41 -8.60
CA ASN A 34 -10.63 -2.79 -8.28
C ASN A 34 -10.75 -3.28 -6.83
N LEU A 35 -9.73 -3.96 -6.32
CA LEU A 35 -9.66 -4.34 -4.92
C LEU A 35 -9.75 -3.11 -4.00
N ILE A 36 -8.97 -2.08 -4.29
CA ILE A 36 -8.94 -0.86 -3.48
C ILE A 36 -10.29 -0.16 -3.50
N LEU A 37 -10.92 -0.06 -4.66
CA LEU A 37 -12.23 0.57 -4.78
C LEU A 37 -13.29 -0.21 -3.99
N ASP A 38 -13.24 -1.54 -4.04
CA ASP A 38 -14.17 -2.38 -3.28
C ASP A 38 -13.94 -2.24 -1.77
N LEU A 39 -12.70 -2.35 -1.32
CA LEU A 39 -12.36 -2.18 0.10
C LEU A 39 -12.71 -0.78 0.59
N GLY A 40 -12.40 0.25 -0.18
CA GLY A 40 -12.67 1.63 0.18
C GLY A 40 -14.14 1.89 0.44
N SER A 41 -15.02 1.32 -0.39
CA SER A 41 -16.47 1.48 -0.24
C SER A 41 -17.01 0.86 1.04
N LYS A 42 -16.25 -0.01 1.70
CA LYS A 42 -16.66 -0.75 2.91
C LYS A 42 -15.96 -0.26 4.18
N LEU A 43 -15.07 0.75 4.08
CA LEU A 43 -14.38 1.27 5.24
C LEU A 43 -15.33 2.05 6.15
N GLY A 44 -15.09 1.97 7.47
CA GLY A 44 -15.90 2.65 8.47
C GLY A 44 -15.41 4.06 8.80
N ASP A 45 -15.91 4.59 9.91
CA ASP A 45 -15.67 5.98 10.32
C ASP A 45 -14.23 6.26 10.76
N ASP A 46 -13.41 5.22 10.91
CA ASP A 46 -11.98 5.38 11.21
C ASP A 46 -11.18 5.91 10.01
N TYR A 47 -11.79 5.91 8.84
CA TYR A 47 -11.18 6.42 7.61
C TYR A 47 -11.92 7.65 7.11
N THR A 48 -11.17 8.56 6.51
CA THR A 48 -11.72 9.72 5.82
C THR A 48 -11.43 9.61 4.34
N GLU A 49 -12.47 9.75 3.52
CA GLU A 49 -12.28 9.88 2.07
C GLU A 49 -11.96 11.33 1.76
N ARG A 50 -10.67 11.64 1.65
CA ARG A 50 -10.19 13.03 1.47
C ARG A 50 -10.54 13.61 0.11
N GLU A 51 -10.49 12.76 -0.90
CA GLU A 51 -10.91 13.02 -2.28
C GLU A 51 -11.55 11.74 -2.81
N PRO A 52 -12.32 11.79 -3.90
CA PRO A 52 -12.91 10.56 -4.44
C PRO A 52 -11.85 9.47 -4.68
N GLY A 53 -12.00 8.34 -4.00
CA GLY A 53 -11.06 7.21 -4.10
C GLY A 53 -9.79 7.32 -3.29
N VAL A 54 -9.66 8.33 -2.40
CA VAL A 54 -8.50 8.49 -1.52
C VAL A 54 -8.93 8.35 -0.08
N TRP A 55 -8.73 7.18 0.51
CA TRP A 55 -9.12 6.88 1.89
C TRP A 55 -7.91 6.85 2.80
N VAL A 56 -7.94 7.66 3.85
CA VAL A 56 -6.83 7.79 4.79
C VAL A 56 -7.36 7.54 6.20
N HIS A 57 -6.73 6.63 6.92
CA HIS A 57 -7.07 6.37 8.32
C HIS A 57 -6.85 7.62 9.15
N ASN A 58 -7.73 7.88 10.11
CA ASN A 58 -7.70 9.12 10.90
C ASN A 58 -6.44 9.26 11.75
N THR A 59 -5.72 8.17 12.02
CA THR A 59 -4.45 8.19 12.76
C THR A 59 -3.21 8.28 11.85
N ALA A 60 -3.39 8.20 10.54
CA ALA A 60 -2.26 8.32 9.61
C ALA A 60 -1.77 9.78 9.54
N ARG A 61 -0.47 9.93 9.33
CA ARG A 61 0.16 11.25 9.18
C ARG A 61 0.65 11.41 7.76
N VAL A 62 0.04 12.33 7.03
CA VAL A 62 0.38 12.60 5.62
C VAL A 62 0.96 14.01 5.53
N ALA A 63 2.20 14.13 5.06
CA ALA A 63 2.83 15.42 4.88
C ALA A 63 2.07 16.26 3.84
N PRO A 64 1.91 17.59 4.05
CA PRO A 64 1.21 18.45 3.10
C PRO A 64 1.81 18.45 1.69
N THR A 65 3.09 18.11 1.58
CA THR A 65 3.81 18.06 0.31
C THR A 65 3.71 16.71 -0.39
N ALA A 66 3.07 15.71 0.22
CA ALA A 66 2.83 14.43 -0.43
C ALA A 66 1.62 14.53 -1.36
N LEU A 67 1.69 13.83 -2.49
CA LEU A 67 0.56 13.73 -3.41
C LEU A 67 -0.05 12.34 -3.32
N LEU A 68 -1.34 12.28 -3.02
CA LEU A 68 -2.09 11.04 -2.96
C LEU A 68 -3.00 10.91 -4.18
N GLY A 69 -2.66 10.03 -5.10
CA GLY A 69 -3.47 9.73 -6.28
C GLY A 69 -4.47 8.61 -6.03
N ALA A 70 -5.65 8.73 -6.62
CA ALA A 70 -6.71 7.73 -6.49
C ALA A 70 -6.47 6.55 -7.44
N PRO A 71 -6.94 5.34 -7.10
CA PRO A 71 -7.43 4.99 -5.78
C PRO A 71 -6.29 4.62 -4.84
N CYS A 72 -6.42 4.98 -3.58
CA CYS A 72 -5.47 4.53 -2.57
C CYS A 72 -6.14 4.42 -1.20
N ILE A 73 -5.59 3.54 -0.37
CA ILE A 73 -5.95 3.41 1.04
C ILE A 73 -4.68 3.51 1.86
N ILE A 74 -4.68 4.40 2.83
CA ILE A 74 -3.57 4.58 3.78
C ILE A 74 -4.03 4.10 5.15
N GLY A 75 -3.39 3.07 5.66
CA GLY A 75 -3.77 2.41 6.91
C GLY A 75 -3.41 3.17 8.17
N ALA A 76 -3.85 2.62 9.31
CA ALA A 76 -3.69 3.24 10.63
C ALA A 76 -2.21 3.44 10.97
N ASN A 77 -1.90 4.58 11.60
CA ASN A 77 -0.58 4.93 12.11
C ASN A 77 0.52 4.95 11.04
N THR A 78 0.16 4.95 9.78
CA THR A 78 1.10 5.04 8.67
C THR A 78 1.55 6.49 8.49
N GLU A 79 2.82 6.66 8.16
CA GLU A 79 3.40 7.95 7.88
C GLU A 79 3.76 8.06 6.40
N VAL A 80 3.19 9.08 5.75
CA VAL A 80 3.53 9.44 4.37
C VAL A 80 4.29 10.75 4.44
N ARG A 81 5.56 10.70 4.12
CA ARG A 81 6.50 11.80 4.37
C ARG A 81 6.58 12.79 3.22
N HIS A 82 7.42 13.81 3.42
CA HIS A 82 7.66 14.90 2.49
C HIS A 82 7.93 14.41 1.05
N CYS A 83 7.21 15.00 0.08
CA CYS A 83 7.38 14.72 -1.35
C CYS A 83 7.15 13.27 -1.77
N ALA A 84 6.46 12.46 -0.97
CA ALA A 84 6.02 11.14 -1.42
C ALA A 84 4.98 11.31 -2.54
N PHE A 85 5.08 10.46 -3.56
CA PHE A 85 4.15 10.45 -4.67
C PHE A 85 3.46 9.09 -4.77
N ILE A 86 2.22 9.03 -4.34
CA ILE A 86 1.38 7.85 -4.52
C ILE A 86 0.60 8.05 -5.81
N ARG A 87 1.03 7.38 -6.89
CA ARG A 87 0.43 7.58 -8.22
C ARG A 87 -0.97 7.01 -8.31
N GLY A 88 -1.28 6.03 -7.48
CA GLY A 88 -2.58 5.40 -7.49
C GLY A 88 -2.47 3.88 -7.51
N SER A 89 -3.61 3.23 -7.30
CA SER A 89 -3.69 1.79 -7.12
C SER A 89 -2.75 1.31 -6.01
N ALA A 90 -2.74 2.03 -4.88
CA ALA A 90 -1.88 1.74 -3.75
C ALA A 90 -2.70 1.37 -2.52
N LEU A 91 -2.47 0.17 -2.00
CA LEU A 91 -3.02 -0.27 -0.72
C LEU A 91 -1.88 -0.31 0.28
N VAL A 92 -1.87 0.63 1.22
CA VAL A 92 -0.82 0.75 2.23
C VAL A 92 -1.40 0.32 3.57
N GLY A 93 -0.76 -0.64 4.20
CA GLY A 93 -1.21 -1.23 5.46
C GLY A 93 -1.02 -0.31 6.66
N GLU A 94 -1.09 -0.90 7.86
CA GLU A 94 -0.91 -0.20 9.12
C GLU A 94 0.57 -0.07 9.48
N ASN A 95 0.92 0.99 10.21
CA ASN A 95 2.27 1.20 10.73
C ASN A 95 3.37 1.18 9.67
N CYS A 96 3.04 1.62 8.46
CA CYS A 96 3.99 1.73 7.36
C CYS A 96 4.70 3.07 7.36
N VAL A 97 5.83 3.13 6.68
CA VAL A 97 6.51 4.39 6.36
C VAL A 97 6.68 4.46 4.85
N VAL A 98 6.06 5.47 4.25
CA VAL A 98 6.28 5.84 2.85
C VAL A 98 7.05 7.15 2.90
N GLY A 99 8.35 7.07 2.66
CA GLY A 99 9.27 8.13 3.01
C GLY A 99 9.46 9.19 1.95
N ASN A 100 10.49 10.01 2.18
CA ASN A 100 10.82 11.15 1.34
C ASN A 100 11.06 10.72 -0.10
N SER A 101 10.34 11.36 -1.03
CA SER A 101 10.53 11.18 -2.46
C SER A 101 10.37 9.72 -2.94
N VAL A 102 9.51 8.98 -2.27
CA VAL A 102 9.13 7.62 -2.67
C VAL A 102 7.97 7.70 -3.64
N GLU A 103 8.02 6.87 -4.68
CA GLU A 103 6.90 6.74 -5.62
C GLU A 103 6.30 5.34 -5.52
N LEU A 104 4.97 5.26 -5.38
CA LEU A 104 4.22 4.01 -5.37
C LEU A 104 3.23 3.97 -6.54
N LYS A 105 3.19 2.84 -7.23
CA LYS A 105 2.26 2.64 -8.36
C LYS A 105 1.86 1.18 -8.45
N ASN A 106 0.57 0.90 -8.31
CA ASN A 106 0.01 -0.46 -8.41
C ASN A 106 0.68 -1.41 -7.41
N VAL A 107 0.48 -1.15 -6.12
CA VAL A 107 1.18 -1.85 -5.05
C VAL A 107 0.25 -2.27 -3.93
N ILE A 108 0.64 -3.34 -3.24
CA ILE A 108 0.12 -3.70 -1.92
C ILE A 108 1.31 -3.72 -0.96
N LEU A 109 1.28 -2.86 0.05
CA LEU A 109 2.23 -2.88 1.15
C LEU A 109 1.51 -3.48 2.36
N PHE A 110 2.05 -4.56 2.89
CA PHE A 110 1.55 -5.17 4.12
C PHE A 110 1.85 -4.28 5.32
N ASP A 111 1.35 -4.67 6.48
CA ASP A 111 1.59 -3.91 7.70
C ASP A 111 3.09 -3.86 8.03
N ASN A 112 3.52 -2.78 8.65
CA ASN A 112 4.89 -2.56 9.10
C ASN A 112 5.94 -2.57 7.99
N VAL A 113 5.54 -2.26 6.76
CA VAL A 113 6.47 -2.11 5.63
C VAL A 113 7.10 -0.73 5.67
N GLN A 114 8.40 -0.67 5.39
CA GLN A 114 9.14 0.59 5.31
C GLN A 114 9.79 0.77 3.95
N VAL A 115 9.41 1.84 3.26
CA VAL A 115 10.05 2.32 2.02
C VAL A 115 10.46 3.77 2.27
N PRO A 116 11.52 4.00 3.07
CA PRO A 116 11.71 5.28 3.75
C PRO A 116 12.42 6.36 2.93
N HIS A 117 13.19 6.01 1.88
CA HIS A 117 14.07 6.98 1.24
C HIS A 117 14.25 6.72 -0.25
N TYR A 118 13.71 7.61 -1.10
CA TYR A 118 14.01 7.62 -2.53
C TYR A 118 13.81 6.25 -3.20
N ASN A 119 12.70 5.60 -2.88
CA ASN A 119 12.36 4.29 -3.45
C ASN A 119 11.33 4.44 -4.57
N TYR A 120 11.43 3.57 -5.57
CA TYR A 120 10.32 3.36 -6.51
C TYR A 120 9.77 1.95 -6.29
N VAL A 121 8.47 1.85 -6.05
CA VAL A 121 7.80 0.57 -5.89
C VAL A 121 6.63 0.54 -6.88
N GLY A 122 6.76 -0.29 -7.90
CA GLY A 122 5.72 -0.43 -8.92
C GLY A 122 5.39 -1.88 -9.18
N ASP A 123 4.11 -2.17 -9.45
CA ASP A 123 3.64 -3.51 -9.78
C ASP A 123 4.21 -4.56 -8.82
N SER A 124 4.09 -4.28 -7.52
CA SER A 124 4.78 -5.04 -6.47
C SER A 124 3.91 -5.27 -5.26
N ILE A 125 4.21 -6.35 -4.55
CA ILE A 125 3.58 -6.69 -3.27
C ILE A 125 4.71 -6.87 -2.26
N LEU A 126 4.77 -6.01 -1.24
CA LEU A 126 5.77 -6.09 -0.18
C LEU A 126 5.13 -6.71 1.06
N GLY A 127 5.70 -7.80 1.53
CA GLY A 127 5.18 -8.57 2.65
C GLY A 127 5.41 -7.91 4.00
N TYR A 128 4.85 -8.49 5.05
CA TYR A 128 4.90 -7.99 6.41
C TYR A 128 6.33 -7.68 6.86
N LYS A 129 6.55 -6.47 7.36
CA LYS A 129 7.84 -5.95 7.83
C LYS A 129 8.92 -5.82 6.75
N ALA A 130 8.59 -5.90 5.47
CA ALA A 130 9.57 -5.66 4.43
C ALA A 130 10.16 -4.25 4.55
N HIS A 131 11.46 -4.12 4.27
CA HIS A 131 12.17 -2.86 4.36
C HIS A 131 13.05 -2.69 3.12
N MET A 132 12.92 -1.57 2.44
CA MET A 132 13.76 -1.25 1.29
C MET A 132 14.84 -0.25 1.70
N GLY A 133 16.09 -0.56 1.38
CA GLY A 133 17.18 0.38 1.56
C GLY A 133 17.05 1.62 0.67
N ALA A 134 17.72 2.70 1.03
CA ALA A 134 17.66 3.95 0.28
C ALA A 134 18.04 3.75 -1.19
N GLY A 135 17.24 4.31 -2.09
CA GLY A 135 17.48 4.24 -3.53
C GLY A 135 17.08 2.92 -4.19
N SER A 136 16.55 1.94 -3.43
CA SER A 136 16.12 0.66 -3.99
C SER A 136 14.89 0.81 -4.86
N LEU A 137 14.80 -0.01 -5.89
CA LEU A 137 13.69 0.01 -6.85
C LEU A 137 13.09 -1.39 -6.99
N THR A 138 11.76 -1.45 -7.19
CA THR A 138 11.07 -2.67 -7.62
C THR A 138 10.03 -2.33 -8.68
N SER A 139 9.83 -3.24 -9.60
CA SER A 139 8.77 -3.09 -10.58
C SER A 139 8.35 -4.43 -11.18
#